data_e46a20e00721a2ab89434a770fdf6ecc
#
_entry.id   e46a20e00721a2ab89434a770fdf6ecc
#
_cell.length_a   1.000
_cell.length_b   1.000
_cell.length_c   1.000
_cell.angle_alpha   90.00
_cell.angle_beta   90.00
_cell.angle_gamma   90.00
#
_symmetry.space_group_name_H-M   'P 1'
#
loop_
_entity.id
_entity.type
_entity.pdbx_description
1 polymer ?
#
loop_
_entity_poly.entity_id
_entity_poly.type
_entity_poly.pdbx_seq_one_letter_code
_entity_poly.pdbx_strand_id
1 'polypeptide(L)'
;MGSPDAYKALAWWGAMSSFQPRLGHRLILSAIAGAGIALSSILALHFSDMRIEETRYRLVVEATGFADDLEQYLRSREMIATTVGSIFDAPDLSQPRPLRLIGKPVLALTPDISLIAWIPQVDASRIQDVLNALSSAGRPPQLYGPNSQALEVADTRRTLYPVVDIEPKLGDNQVGLGLDMALFPSRKVAFEKARDEKRTIATAPMQLFKPFNSTGYALYSPIYNDHGFGGCLMFLYRVDQLLIGFVRARRIPMNFRVYDATDADQLNYLTTLTRHGEIEAADSPARPDDTRTISHFLDFAGRKILVAFDPAPDLVQAGIHEAIIVGFVGLMLTGLILWAMHYFMRSSRRLTFEIDTNNAMKASLELVNRELNHRVGNLLAVAQGIIGLSYNTSLSMPDFREAITGRLNALHKAIKLINREDWKGVGLNELLHVELASVMDRIDVSGRDALLKSKAAQSLSLLFYELMTNSTKHGALSTCDGRVTVGWEVNDSGSGRMFCFRWQEHNHEIATQPTRQGFGTTLLTRLVPADLSGCATLNYESGSLRYELEAPVETVVEQESGVVEEAKEIPAMLVIRGRPDSKELLA
;
A
#
# COMPACT_ATOMS: atom_id res chain seq x y z
N MET A 1 11.74 32.78 46.18
CA MET A 1 12.35 33.52 45.08
C MET A 1 12.74 32.52 44.00
N GLY A 2 11.83 32.19 43.09
CA GLY A 2 12.08 31.33 41.94
C GLY A 2 12.48 32.23 40.75
N SER A 3 13.60 31.92 40.12
CA SER A 3 14.16 32.70 39.05
C SER A 3 13.19 32.76 37.83
N PRO A 4 13.09 33.90 37.15
CA PRO A 4 12.22 34.08 35.96
C PRO A 4 12.56 33.16 34.79
N ASP A 5 13.74 32.56 34.81
CA ASP A 5 14.24 31.68 33.74
C ASP A 5 13.65 30.27 33.76
N ALA A 6 13.21 29.79 34.95
CA ALA A 6 12.55 28.48 35.05
C ALA A 6 11.16 28.45 34.39
N TYR A 7 10.43 29.58 34.45
CA TYR A 7 9.13 29.70 33.80
C TYR A 7 9.25 29.81 32.26
N LYS A 8 10.31 30.43 31.77
CA LYS A 8 10.57 30.52 30.33
C LYS A 8 10.98 29.17 29.75
N ALA A 9 11.77 28.37 30.48
CA ALA A 9 12.17 27.03 30.06
C ALA A 9 10.97 26.07 30.02
N LEU A 10 10.04 26.13 30.97
CA LEU A 10 8.81 25.33 30.98
C LEU A 10 7.83 25.76 29.87
N ALA A 11 7.73 27.05 29.59
CA ALA A 11 6.92 27.57 28.48
C ALA A 11 7.51 27.16 27.10
N TRP A 12 8.83 27.13 26.98
CA TRP A 12 9.52 26.66 25.77
C TRP A 12 9.34 25.14 25.55
N TRP A 13 9.40 24.36 26.63
CA TRP A 13 9.16 22.90 26.59
C TRP A 13 7.71 22.56 26.24
N GLY A 14 6.75 23.30 26.80
CA GLY A 14 5.33 23.20 26.46
C GLY A 14 5.01 23.59 25.01
N ALA A 15 5.68 24.62 24.48
CA ALA A 15 5.52 25.03 23.08
C ALA A 15 6.17 24.04 22.10
N MET A 16 7.27 23.40 22.46
CA MET A 16 7.92 22.37 21.62
C MET A 16 7.16 21.03 21.62
N SER A 17 6.47 20.69 22.71
CA SER A 17 5.65 19.46 22.78
C SER A 17 4.32 19.56 22.04
N SER A 18 3.80 20.78 21.82
CA SER A 18 2.53 21.01 21.12
C SER A 18 2.66 21.11 19.59
N PHE A 19 3.89 21.25 19.03
CA PHE A 19 4.04 21.66 17.63
C PHE A 19 4.33 20.54 16.63
N GLN A 20 4.52 19.24 16.96
CA GLN A 20 4.90 18.26 15.94
C GLN A 20 4.42 16.80 15.99
N PRO A 21 3.27 16.39 16.49
CA PRO A 21 2.84 14.99 16.26
C PRO A 21 2.34 14.74 14.83
N ARG A 22 1.90 15.78 14.11
CA ARG A 22 1.33 15.61 12.75
C ARG A 22 2.40 15.56 11.64
N LEU A 23 3.49 16.31 11.76
CA LEU A 23 4.58 16.32 10.78
C LEU A 23 5.42 15.04 10.85
N GLY A 24 5.77 14.57 12.05
CA GLY A 24 6.53 13.35 12.25
C GLY A 24 5.83 12.10 11.71
N HIS A 25 4.52 12.00 11.89
CA HIS A 25 3.74 10.86 11.38
C HIS A 25 3.66 10.81 9.86
N ARG A 26 3.51 11.98 9.21
CA ARG A 26 3.51 12.06 7.74
C ARG A 26 4.87 11.68 7.16
N LEU A 27 5.95 12.11 7.79
CA LEU A 27 7.32 11.77 7.39
C LEU A 27 7.59 10.27 7.52
N ILE A 28 7.17 9.63 8.63
CA ILE A 28 7.32 8.18 8.82
C ILE A 28 6.52 7.40 7.76
N LEU A 29 5.26 7.76 7.52
CA LEU A 29 4.43 7.11 6.50
C LEU A 29 5.00 7.29 5.10
N SER A 30 5.52 8.49 4.78
CA SER A 30 6.17 8.76 3.49
C SER A 30 7.48 7.98 3.34
N ALA A 31 8.28 7.84 4.41
CA ALA A 31 9.50 7.05 4.40
C ALA A 31 9.20 5.55 4.19
N ILE A 32 8.19 5.00 4.87
CA ILE A 32 7.75 3.61 4.69
C ILE A 32 7.21 3.40 3.27
N ALA A 33 6.41 4.34 2.75
CA ALA A 33 5.91 4.27 1.38
C ALA A 33 7.06 4.29 0.37
N GLY A 34 8.02 5.21 0.51
CA GLY A 34 9.20 5.30 -0.35
C GLY A 34 10.06 4.04 -0.30
N ALA A 35 10.33 3.52 0.91
CA ALA A 35 11.09 2.28 1.09
C ALA A 35 10.36 1.07 0.50
N GLY A 36 9.04 0.96 0.69
CA GLY A 36 8.22 -0.11 0.13
C GLY A 36 8.16 -0.08 -1.39
N ILE A 37 8.01 1.10 -2.02
CA ILE A 37 8.05 1.26 -3.46
C ILE A 37 9.44 0.89 -4.01
N ALA A 38 10.50 1.40 -3.39
CA ALA A 38 11.87 1.11 -3.81
C ALA A 38 12.17 -0.40 -3.73
N LEU A 39 11.81 -1.05 -2.61
CA LEU A 39 12.01 -2.49 -2.43
C LEU A 39 11.20 -3.30 -3.45
N SER A 40 9.94 -2.94 -3.69
CA SER A 40 9.08 -3.60 -4.68
C SER A 40 9.65 -3.47 -6.09
N SER A 41 10.19 -2.29 -6.44
CA SER A 41 10.82 -2.04 -7.74
C SER A 41 12.11 -2.84 -7.90
N ILE A 42 12.96 -2.87 -6.88
CA ILE A 42 14.21 -3.64 -6.89
C ILE A 42 13.91 -5.13 -7.04
N LEU A 43 12.95 -5.65 -6.28
CA LEU A 43 12.53 -7.05 -6.38
C LEU A 43 11.96 -7.37 -7.77
N ALA A 44 11.09 -6.53 -8.31
CA ALA A 44 10.52 -6.71 -9.64
C ALA A 44 11.60 -6.77 -10.73
N LEU A 45 12.58 -5.86 -10.69
CA LEU A 45 13.71 -5.85 -11.61
C LEU A 45 14.58 -7.09 -11.43
N HIS A 46 14.91 -7.46 -10.20
CA HIS A 46 15.72 -8.64 -9.92
C HIS A 46 15.07 -9.93 -10.40
N PHE A 47 13.76 -10.11 -10.16
CA PHE A 47 13.02 -11.26 -10.68
C PHE A 47 12.93 -11.26 -12.20
N SER A 48 12.75 -10.09 -12.83
CA SER A 48 12.78 -9.96 -14.28
C SER A 48 14.13 -10.42 -14.85
N ASP A 49 15.23 -9.92 -14.31
CA ASP A 49 16.57 -10.27 -14.76
C ASP A 49 16.86 -11.76 -14.57
N MET A 50 16.49 -12.30 -13.41
CA MET A 50 16.68 -13.73 -13.13
C MET A 50 15.89 -14.62 -14.13
N ARG A 51 14.67 -14.23 -14.48
CA ARG A 51 13.85 -14.96 -15.46
C ARG A 51 14.37 -14.83 -16.88
N ILE A 52 14.86 -13.67 -17.25
CA ILE A 52 15.48 -13.45 -18.55
C ILE A 52 16.73 -14.36 -18.67
N GLU A 53 17.57 -14.40 -17.64
CA GLU A 53 18.76 -15.26 -17.62
C GLU A 53 18.41 -16.75 -17.60
N GLU A 54 17.45 -17.18 -16.79
CA GLU A 54 16.98 -18.58 -16.78
C GLU A 54 16.45 -19.01 -18.15
N THR A 55 15.66 -18.17 -18.77
CA THR A 55 15.07 -18.45 -20.07
C THR A 55 16.13 -18.42 -21.17
N ARG A 56 17.06 -17.45 -21.10
CA ARG A 56 18.21 -17.40 -22.00
C ARG A 56 19.07 -18.66 -21.89
N TYR A 57 19.38 -19.10 -20.67
CA TYR A 57 20.13 -20.33 -20.44
C TYR A 57 19.43 -21.55 -21.04
N ARG A 58 18.12 -21.68 -20.82
CA ARG A 58 17.31 -22.78 -21.40
C ARG A 58 17.38 -22.77 -22.92
N LEU A 59 17.27 -21.62 -23.54
CA LEU A 59 17.33 -21.50 -25.00
C LEU A 59 18.73 -21.78 -25.55
N VAL A 60 19.78 -21.35 -24.84
CA VAL A 60 21.14 -21.70 -25.24
C VAL A 60 21.32 -23.23 -25.21
N VAL A 61 20.82 -23.90 -24.18
CA VAL A 61 20.89 -25.36 -24.09
C VAL A 61 20.08 -26.04 -25.21
N GLU A 62 18.86 -25.55 -25.47
CA GLU A 62 18.02 -26.09 -26.55
C GLU A 62 18.62 -25.83 -27.94
N ALA A 63 19.15 -24.63 -28.18
CA ALA A 63 19.81 -24.28 -29.44
C ALA A 63 21.08 -25.08 -29.66
N THR A 64 21.90 -25.25 -28.61
CA THR A 64 23.10 -26.06 -28.68
C THR A 64 22.78 -27.52 -29.01
N GLY A 65 21.85 -28.13 -28.28
CA GLY A 65 21.43 -29.50 -28.56
C GLY A 65 20.86 -29.66 -29.96
N PHE A 66 20.10 -28.72 -30.47
CA PHE A 66 19.58 -28.73 -31.84
C PHE A 66 20.71 -28.57 -32.87
N ALA A 67 21.69 -27.70 -32.61
CA ALA A 67 22.85 -27.52 -33.48
C ALA A 67 23.72 -28.76 -33.53
N ASP A 68 23.97 -29.44 -32.39
CA ASP A 68 24.71 -30.70 -32.32
C ASP A 68 24.00 -31.81 -33.12
N ASP A 69 22.68 -31.92 -32.99
CA ASP A 69 21.87 -32.86 -33.77
C ASP A 69 21.95 -32.57 -35.27
N LEU A 70 21.94 -31.30 -35.67
CA LEU A 70 22.07 -30.88 -37.06
C LEU A 70 23.48 -31.24 -37.58
N GLU A 71 24.52 -30.98 -36.81
CA GLU A 71 25.87 -31.35 -37.18
C GLU A 71 26.00 -32.87 -37.38
N GLN A 72 25.47 -33.65 -36.46
CA GLN A 72 25.46 -35.11 -36.60
C GLN A 72 24.72 -35.57 -37.84
N TYR A 73 23.60 -34.92 -38.15
CA TYR A 73 22.84 -35.18 -39.38
C TYR A 73 23.68 -34.87 -40.63
N LEU A 74 24.30 -33.70 -40.68
CA LEU A 74 25.16 -33.30 -41.81
C LEU A 74 26.35 -34.26 -41.98
N ARG A 75 27.03 -34.63 -40.89
CA ARG A 75 28.11 -35.62 -40.89
C ARG A 75 27.62 -36.98 -41.38
N SER A 76 26.38 -37.37 -41.06
CA SER A 76 25.80 -38.62 -41.58
C SER A 76 25.67 -38.59 -43.12
N ARG A 77 25.37 -37.42 -43.70
CA ARG A 77 25.29 -37.21 -45.16
C ARG A 77 26.66 -37.29 -45.83
N GLU A 78 27.66 -36.68 -45.18
CA GLU A 78 29.06 -36.82 -45.63
C GLU A 78 29.53 -38.28 -45.57
N MET A 79 29.20 -38.99 -44.49
CA MET A 79 29.54 -40.40 -44.34
C MET A 79 28.89 -41.27 -45.42
N ILE A 80 27.60 -41.00 -45.74
CA ILE A 80 26.90 -41.72 -46.83
C ILE A 80 27.62 -41.47 -48.14
N ALA A 81 27.95 -40.23 -48.47
CA ALA A 81 28.67 -39.90 -49.69
C ALA A 81 30.02 -40.57 -49.75
N THR A 82 30.78 -40.58 -48.65
CA THR A 82 32.07 -41.24 -48.54
C THR A 82 31.97 -42.77 -48.68
N THR A 83 31.01 -43.38 -47.98
CA THR A 83 30.79 -44.85 -48.04
C THR A 83 30.34 -45.29 -49.41
N VAL A 84 29.41 -44.62 -50.06
CA VAL A 84 28.95 -44.93 -51.41
C VAL A 84 30.11 -44.74 -52.38
N GLY A 85 30.92 -43.67 -52.20
CA GLY A 85 32.14 -43.45 -52.99
C GLY A 85 33.15 -44.63 -52.85
N SER A 86 33.37 -45.16 -51.64
CA SER A 86 34.32 -46.25 -51.41
C SER A 86 33.89 -47.59 -51.99
N ILE A 87 32.58 -47.80 -52.22
CA ILE A 87 31.99 -49.00 -52.79
C ILE A 87 31.91 -48.87 -54.33
N PHE A 88 31.90 -47.64 -54.82
CA PHE A 88 31.76 -47.37 -56.23
C PHE A 88 33.04 -47.71 -56.97
N ASP A 89 32.98 -48.76 -57.74
CA ASP A 89 34.07 -49.13 -58.61
C ASP A 89 34.00 -48.30 -59.90
N ALA A 90 35.02 -47.44 -60.10
CA ALA A 90 35.08 -46.54 -61.22
C ALA A 90 35.02 -47.33 -62.56
N PRO A 91 33.92 -47.18 -63.31
CA PRO A 91 33.79 -47.97 -64.53
C PRO A 91 34.83 -47.54 -65.58
N ASP A 92 35.31 -48.49 -66.36
CA ASP A 92 36.01 -48.13 -67.58
C ASP A 92 35.02 -47.39 -68.51
N LEU A 93 35.43 -46.25 -69.03
CA LEU A 93 34.56 -45.41 -69.90
C LEU A 93 34.15 -46.15 -71.18
N SER A 94 34.91 -47.20 -71.56
CA SER A 94 34.55 -48.11 -72.71
C SER A 94 33.46 -49.11 -72.38
N GLN A 95 33.19 -49.37 -71.09
CA GLN A 95 32.18 -50.33 -70.62
C GLN A 95 31.49 -49.76 -69.37
N PRO A 96 30.70 -48.70 -69.51
CA PRO A 96 30.13 -47.99 -68.34
C PRO A 96 29.16 -48.93 -67.60
N ARG A 97 29.43 -49.18 -66.32
CA ARG A 97 28.41 -49.72 -65.39
C ARG A 97 27.45 -48.61 -65.06
N PRO A 98 26.17 -48.83 -65.20
CA PRO A 98 25.24 -47.74 -64.96
C PRO A 98 25.19 -47.34 -63.47
N LEU A 99 25.42 -46.06 -63.17
CA LEU A 99 25.34 -45.48 -61.81
C LEU A 99 24.00 -45.79 -61.13
N ARG A 100 22.97 -46.10 -61.93
CA ARG A 100 21.62 -46.48 -61.47
C ARG A 100 21.62 -47.67 -60.49
N LEU A 101 22.55 -48.59 -60.58
CA LEU A 101 22.59 -49.78 -59.74
C LEU A 101 22.88 -49.43 -58.29
N ILE A 102 23.69 -48.39 -58.01
CA ILE A 102 24.02 -47.92 -56.67
C ILE A 102 23.20 -46.66 -56.35
N GLY A 103 23.06 -45.78 -57.28
CA GLY A 103 22.36 -44.46 -57.09
C GLY A 103 20.90 -44.62 -56.72
N LYS A 104 20.14 -45.49 -57.44
CA LYS A 104 18.71 -45.67 -57.15
C LYS A 104 18.39 -46.13 -55.72
N PRO A 105 19.05 -47.15 -55.14
CA PRO A 105 18.87 -47.53 -53.73
C PRO A 105 19.25 -46.41 -52.74
N VAL A 106 20.36 -45.71 -53.00
CA VAL A 106 20.81 -44.62 -52.15
C VAL A 106 19.79 -43.47 -52.14
N LEU A 107 19.32 -43.03 -53.29
CA LEU A 107 18.31 -42.00 -53.41
C LEU A 107 16.96 -42.38 -52.76
N ALA A 108 16.60 -43.66 -52.79
CA ALA A 108 15.40 -44.15 -52.12
C ALA A 108 15.52 -44.08 -50.58
N LEU A 109 16.71 -44.25 -50.02
CA LEU A 109 17.00 -44.19 -48.58
C LEU A 109 17.31 -42.76 -48.08
N THR A 110 17.74 -41.88 -48.97
CA THR A 110 18.19 -40.51 -48.67
C THR A 110 17.49 -39.50 -49.60
N PRO A 111 16.22 -39.18 -49.33
CA PRO A 111 15.41 -38.31 -50.20
C PRO A 111 15.90 -36.87 -50.27
N ASP A 112 16.79 -36.45 -49.40
CA ASP A 112 17.48 -35.17 -49.36
C ASP A 112 18.62 -35.05 -50.39
N ILE A 113 19.11 -36.18 -50.94
CA ILE A 113 20.00 -36.16 -52.10
C ILE A 113 19.15 -35.95 -53.37
N SER A 114 19.44 -34.87 -54.08
CA SER A 114 18.69 -34.52 -55.28
C SER A 114 19.14 -35.29 -56.53
N LEU A 115 20.46 -35.58 -56.63
CA LEU A 115 21.02 -36.41 -57.65
C LEU A 115 22.42 -36.90 -57.28
N ILE A 116 22.86 -37.99 -57.91
CA ILE A 116 24.21 -38.53 -57.87
C ILE A 116 24.77 -38.54 -59.28
N ALA A 117 26.02 -38.10 -59.47
CA ALA A 117 26.65 -38.06 -60.77
C ALA A 117 28.08 -38.61 -60.70
N TRP A 118 28.48 -39.33 -61.78
CA TRP A 118 29.86 -39.79 -61.95
C TRP A 118 30.64 -38.80 -62.83
N ILE A 119 31.80 -38.35 -62.35
CA ILE A 119 32.69 -37.38 -62.95
C ILE A 119 34.10 -37.94 -62.96
N PRO A 120 34.48 -38.60 -64.01
CA PRO A 120 35.83 -39.11 -64.15
C PRO A 120 36.87 -38.00 -64.41
N GLN A 121 38.08 -38.20 -63.98
CA GLN A 121 39.27 -37.46 -64.45
C GLN A 121 39.69 -38.04 -65.78
N VAL A 122 39.67 -37.26 -66.83
CA VAL A 122 39.98 -37.74 -68.18
C VAL A 122 41.07 -36.92 -68.82
N ASP A 123 42.10 -37.57 -69.36
CA ASP A 123 43.07 -36.93 -70.25
C ASP A 123 42.44 -36.61 -71.59
N ALA A 124 42.79 -35.47 -72.19
CA ALA A 124 42.27 -35.04 -73.49
C ALA A 124 42.45 -36.03 -74.59
N SER A 125 43.45 -36.91 -74.47
CA SER A 125 43.66 -38.01 -75.40
C SER A 125 42.52 -39.06 -75.41
N ARG A 126 41.79 -39.19 -74.28
CA ARG A 126 40.68 -40.15 -74.12
C ARG A 126 39.28 -39.49 -74.26
N ILE A 127 39.20 -38.32 -74.88
CA ILE A 127 37.93 -37.60 -75.07
C ILE A 127 36.93 -38.46 -75.88
N GLN A 128 37.36 -39.26 -76.80
CA GLN A 128 36.51 -40.12 -77.61
C GLN A 128 35.76 -41.17 -76.75
N ASP A 129 36.39 -41.67 -75.72
CA ASP A 129 35.76 -42.62 -74.77
C ASP A 129 34.58 -41.89 -74.02
N VAL A 130 34.77 -40.65 -73.64
CA VAL A 130 33.72 -39.81 -73.02
C VAL A 130 32.56 -39.56 -73.98
N LEU A 131 32.81 -39.18 -75.22
CA LEU A 131 31.81 -38.98 -76.25
C LEU A 131 31.01 -40.22 -76.53
N ASN A 132 31.62 -41.37 -76.56
CA ASN A 132 30.99 -42.67 -76.71
C ASN A 132 30.12 -43.01 -75.50
N ALA A 133 30.59 -42.74 -74.26
CA ALA A 133 29.81 -42.92 -73.01
C ALA A 133 28.55 -42.05 -72.99
N LEU A 134 28.67 -40.79 -73.38
CA LEU A 134 27.53 -39.89 -73.50
C LEU A 134 26.49 -40.33 -74.56
N SER A 135 26.98 -40.81 -75.72
CA SER A 135 26.10 -41.41 -76.74
C SER A 135 25.35 -42.63 -76.22
N SER A 136 26.02 -43.51 -75.46
CA SER A 136 25.41 -44.70 -74.83
C SER A 136 24.36 -44.30 -73.77
N ALA A 137 24.53 -43.15 -73.17
CA ALA A 137 23.57 -42.54 -72.19
C ALA A 137 22.41 -41.81 -72.88
N GLY A 138 22.36 -41.79 -74.25
CA GLY A 138 21.29 -41.14 -75.03
C GLY A 138 21.45 -39.65 -75.24
N ARG A 139 22.70 -39.15 -75.11
CA ARG A 139 23.02 -37.73 -75.34
C ARG A 139 23.83 -37.52 -76.61
N PRO A 140 23.73 -36.29 -77.21
CA PRO A 140 24.69 -35.93 -78.25
C PRO A 140 26.13 -36.11 -77.75
N PRO A 141 27.02 -36.63 -78.57
CA PRO A 141 28.45 -36.85 -78.22
C PRO A 141 29.15 -35.47 -78.24
N GLN A 142 28.86 -34.64 -77.25
CA GLN A 142 29.41 -33.30 -77.15
C GLN A 142 29.60 -32.89 -75.68
N LEU A 143 30.67 -32.17 -75.39
CA LEU A 143 30.92 -31.54 -74.10
C LEU A 143 30.30 -30.15 -74.06
N TYR A 144 29.88 -29.73 -72.85
CA TYR A 144 29.28 -28.44 -72.61
C TYR A 144 30.04 -27.69 -71.55
N GLY A 145 30.13 -26.38 -71.74
CA GLY A 145 30.64 -25.41 -70.77
C GLY A 145 29.52 -24.69 -69.99
N PRO A 146 29.88 -23.65 -69.26
CA PRO A 146 28.93 -22.75 -68.58
C PRO A 146 27.88 -22.25 -69.60
N ASN A 147 26.59 -22.10 -69.14
CA ASN A 147 25.47 -21.71 -69.96
C ASN A 147 25.13 -22.67 -71.13
N SER A 148 25.47 -23.95 -71.02
CA SER A 148 25.21 -24.98 -72.02
C SER A 148 25.83 -24.67 -73.40
N GLN A 149 26.91 -23.90 -73.46
CA GLN A 149 27.66 -23.70 -74.69
C GLN A 149 28.40 -24.97 -75.05
N ALA A 150 28.23 -25.41 -76.28
CA ALA A 150 28.97 -26.51 -76.83
C ALA A 150 30.48 -26.20 -76.90
N LEU A 151 31.29 -27.14 -76.36
CA LEU A 151 32.73 -26.96 -76.40
C LEU A 151 33.28 -27.54 -77.68
N GLU A 152 34.12 -26.79 -78.40
CA GLU A 152 34.89 -27.33 -79.51
C GLU A 152 35.95 -28.29 -78.94
N VAL A 153 36.12 -29.44 -79.62
CA VAL A 153 37.05 -30.49 -79.19
C VAL A 153 38.53 -30.03 -79.22
N ALA A 154 38.78 -28.84 -79.69
CA ALA A 154 40.12 -28.22 -79.81
C ALA A 154 40.56 -27.49 -78.54
N ASP A 155 39.87 -27.57 -77.39
CA ASP A 155 40.28 -26.95 -76.16
C ASP A 155 41.59 -27.63 -75.65
N THR A 156 42.62 -26.84 -75.52
CA THR A 156 44.03 -27.21 -75.27
C THR A 156 44.29 -27.72 -73.83
N ARG A 157 43.26 -27.93 -73.03
CA ARG A 157 43.44 -28.44 -71.64
C ARG A 157 43.83 -29.91 -71.65
N ARG A 158 44.81 -30.22 -70.82
CA ARG A 158 45.31 -31.63 -70.66
C ARG A 158 44.37 -32.51 -69.87
N THR A 159 43.53 -31.96 -68.97
CA THR A 159 42.65 -32.72 -68.04
C THR A 159 41.24 -32.14 -68.08
N LEU A 160 40.26 -33.05 -68.22
CA LEU A 160 38.82 -32.80 -68.28
C LEU A 160 38.12 -33.50 -67.09
N TYR A 161 37.02 -32.92 -66.62
CA TYR A 161 36.15 -33.47 -65.57
C TYR A 161 34.70 -33.51 -66.05
N PRO A 162 34.37 -34.34 -67.03
CA PRO A 162 33.06 -34.39 -67.64
C PRO A 162 32.06 -35.19 -66.77
N VAL A 163 30.81 -34.75 -66.70
CA VAL A 163 29.71 -35.53 -66.09
C VAL A 163 29.29 -36.59 -67.11
N VAL A 164 29.53 -37.85 -66.84
CA VAL A 164 29.27 -38.93 -67.80
C VAL A 164 28.05 -39.77 -67.46
N ASP A 165 27.59 -39.83 -66.19
CA ASP A 165 26.38 -40.56 -65.80
C ASP A 165 25.70 -39.81 -64.65
N ILE A 166 24.37 -39.81 -64.57
CA ILE A 166 23.54 -39.15 -63.56
C ILE A 166 22.35 -40.04 -63.20
N GLU A 167 22.07 -40.10 -61.88
CA GLU A 167 20.87 -40.73 -61.34
C GLU A 167 20.20 -39.78 -60.35
N PRO A 168 18.89 -39.51 -60.36
CA PRO A 168 17.92 -40.05 -61.29
C PRO A 168 17.99 -39.35 -62.64
N LYS A 169 17.60 -40.06 -63.68
CA LYS A 169 17.39 -39.45 -65.01
C LYS A 169 16.08 -38.71 -65.00
N LEU A 170 16.12 -37.44 -64.68
CA LEU A 170 14.95 -36.55 -64.60
C LEU A 170 14.56 -36.03 -65.98
N GLY A 171 13.64 -36.67 -66.66
CA GLY A 171 12.98 -36.23 -67.89
C GLY A 171 13.88 -35.55 -68.95
N ASP A 172 13.48 -34.43 -69.50
CA ASP A 172 14.32 -33.60 -70.39
C ASP A 172 15.52 -32.95 -69.69
N ASN A 173 15.64 -33.10 -68.34
CA ASN A 173 16.68 -32.51 -67.51
C ASN A 173 17.96 -33.35 -67.43
N GLN A 174 18.37 -33.98 -68.50
CA GLN A 174 19.73 -34.45 -68.64
C GLN A 174 20.74 -33.25 -68.80
N VAL A 175 20.39 -32.07 -68.31
CA VAL A 175 21.13 -30.81 -68.47
C VAL A 175 22.53 -30.87 -67.87
N GLY A 176 22.82 -31.82 -66.99
CA GLY A 176 24.13 -31.99 -66.40
C GLY A 176 25.09 -32.89 -67.18
N LEU A 177 24.57 -33.79 -68.03
CA LEU A 177 25.42 -34.72 -68.80
C LEU A 177 26.25 -34.01 -69.84
N GLY A 178 27.54 -34.34 -69.89
CA GLY A 178 28.50 -33.70 -70.79
C GLY A 178 29.05 -32.35 -70.27
N LEU A 179 28.58 -31.83 -69.11
CA LEU A 179 29.18 -30.63 -68.52
C LEU A 179 30.60 -30.94 -68.04
N ASP A 180 31.55 -30.10 -68.46
CA ASP A 180 32.92 -30.17 -67.90
C ASP A 180 33.02 -29.33 -66.63
N MET A 181 33.16 -29.99 -65.49
CA MET A 181 33.29 -29.34 -64.18
C MET A 181 34.55 -28.50 -64.01
N ALA A 182 35.57 -28.70 -64.83
CA ALA A 182 36.78 -27.87 -64.82
C ALA A 182 36.50 -26.39 -65.22
N LEU A 183 35.40 -26.14 -65.89
CA LEU A 183 35.01 -24.79 -66.36
C LEU A 183 34.28 -23.97 -65.31
N PHE A 184 33.96 -24.56 -64.17
CA PHE A 184 33.31 -23.90 -63.04
C PHE A 184 34.32 -23.75 -61.89
N PRO A 185 34.90 -22.55 -61.64
CA PRO A 185 36.03 -22.38 -60.70
C PRO A 185 35.78 -22.96 -59.31
N SER A 186 34.59 -22.67 -58.72
CA SER A 186 34.23 -23.17 -57.37
C SER A 186 34.10 -24.70 -57.32
N ARG A 187 33.57 -25.32 -58.38
CA ARG A 187 33.43 -26.77 -58.49
C ARG A 187 34.76 -27.47 -58.73
N LYS A 188 35.61 -26.86 -59.56
CA LYS A 188 36.97 -27.32 -59.83
C LYS A 188 37.79 -27.37 -58.54
N VAL A 189 37.78 -26.27 -57.78
CA VAL A 189 38.52 -26.17 -56.51
C VAL A 189 38.06 -27.27 -55.53
N ALA A 190 36.78 -27.50 -55.38
CA ALA A 190 36.26 -28.54 -54.46
C ALA A 190 36.62 -29.96 -54.97
N PHE A 191 36.57 -30.18 -56.28
CA PHE A 191 36.94 -31.45 -56.90
C PHE A 191 38.43 -31.76 -56.71
N GLU A 192 39.30 -30.80 -56.99
CA GLU A 192 40.76 -30.94 -56.80
C GLU A 192 41.12 -31.11 -55.33
N LYS A 193 40.48 -30.37 -54.44
CA LYS A 193 40.65 -30.49 -53.00
C LYS A 193 40.22 -31.89 -52.49
N ALA A 194 39.12 -32.42 -53.01
CA ALA A 194 38.67 -33.80 -52.68
C ALA A 194 39.72 -34.85 -53.11
N ARG A 195 40.31 -34.69 -54.31
CA ARG A 195 41.42 -35.50 -54.80
C ARG A 195 42.64 -35.43 -53.88
N ASP A 196 43.08 -34.20 -53.57
CA ASP A 196 44.36 -33.96 -52.87
C ASP A 196 44.27 -34.35 -51.39
N GLU A 197 43.13 -34.08 -50.72
CA GLU A 197 42.89 -34.41 -49.30
C GLU A 197 42.37 -35.83 -49.13
N LYS A 198 42.06 -36.56 -50.19
CA LYS A 198 41.50 -37.91 -50.18
C LYS A 198 40.26 -38.10 -49.31
N ARG A 199 39.43 -37.05 -49.25
CA ARG A 199 38.19 -37.07 -48.46
C ARG A 199 37.06 -36.37 -49.23
N THR A 200 35.83 -36.58 -48.79
CA THR A 200 34.65 -35.92 -49.32
C THR A 200 34.71 -34.42 -49.03
N ILE A 201 34.53 -33.58 -50.05
CA ILE A 201 34.60 -32.12 -49.97
C ILE A 201 33.33 -31.51 -50.58
N ALA A 202 32.69 -30.55 -49.88
CA ALA A 202 31.57 -29.76 -50.37
C ALA A 202 32.06 -28.54 -51.17
N THR A 203 31.32 -28.21 -52.23
CA THR A 203 31.51 -26.93 -52.97
C THR A 203 31.12 -25.74 -52.14
N ALA A 204 31.45 -24.51 -52.56
CA ALA A 204 30.77 -23.32 -52.13
C ALA A 204 29.25 -23.43 -52.48
N PRO A 205 28.37 -22.75 -51.72
CA PRO A 205 26.94 -22.76 -52.05
C PRO A 205 26.76 -22.21 -53.46
N MET A 206 25.91 -22.89 -54.24
CA MET A 206 25.68 -22.53 -55.60
C MET A 206 24.20 -22.45 -55.91
N GLN A 207 23.80 -21.55 -56.82
CA GLN A 207 22.47 -21.54 -57.35
C GLN A 207 22.30 -22.71 -58.34
N LEU A 208 21.34 -23.53 -58.06
CA LEU A 208 21.04 -24.70 -58.91
C LEU A 208 20.15 -24.30 -60.07
N PHE A 209 20.43 -24.88 -61.24
CA PHE A 209 19.65 -24.65 -62.44
C PHE A 209 18.26 -25.30 -62.36
N LYS A 210 17.37 -24.89 -63.23
CA LYS A 210 16.07 -25.58 -63.40
C LYS A 210 16.26 -27.10 -63.52
N PRO A 211 15.42 -27.94 -62.90
CA PRO A 211 14.15 -27.61 -62.26
C PRO A 211 14.26 -27.17 -60.78
N PHE A 212 15.43 -27.18 -60.20
CA PHE A 212 15.60 -27.02 -58.75
C PHE A 212 15.42 -25.58 -58.28
N ASN A 213 15.96 -24.61 -59.00
CA ASN A 213 15.89 -23.17 -58.73
C ASN A 213 16.04 -22.83 -57.22
N SER A 214 17.02 -23.45 -56.56
CA SER A 214 17.31 -23.30 -55.13
C SER A 214 18.82 -23.33 -54.92
N THR A 215 19.26 -22.87 -53.71
CA THR A 215 20.67 -22.98 -53.29
C THR A 215 21.01 -24.41 -52.92
N GLY A 216 22.19 -24.90 -53.35
CA GLY A 216 22.64 -26.26 -53.06
C GLY A 216 24.13 -26.39 -52.87
N TYR A 217 24.53 -27.55 -52.41
CA TYR A 217 25.91 -28.03 -52.29
C TYR A 217 26.12 -29.27 -53.13
N ALA A 218 27.25 -29.36 -53.84
CA ALA A 218 27.73 -30.60 -54.38
C ALA A 218 28.85 -31.17 -53.49
N LEU A 219 28.69 -32.40 -53.00
CA LEU A 219 29.73 -33.12 -52.28
C LEU A 219 30.46 -34.00 -53.28
N TYR A 220 31.78 -33.84 -53.36
CA TYR A 220 32.64 -34.64 -54.19
C TYR A 220 33.33 -35.71 -53.33
N SER A 221 33.00 -36.99 -53.55
CA SER A 221 33.67 -38.14 -52.94
C SER A 221 34.70 -38.70 -53.92
N PRO A 222 35.98 -38.64 -53.59
CA PRO A 222 37.03 -39.05 -54.52
C PRO A 222 37.08 -40.56 -54.63
N ILE A 223 37.26 -41.06 -55.88
CA ILE A 223 37.34 -42.48 -56.22
C ILE A 223 38.75 -42.78 -56.69
N TYR A 224 39.33 -43.86 -56.11
CA TYR A 224 40.64 -44.31 -56.48
C TYR A 224 40.55 -45.75 -56.99
N ASN A 225 41.31 -46.07 -58.03
CA ASN A 225 41.45 -47.40 -58.55
C ASN A 225 42.94 -47.83 -58.57
N ASP A 226 43.30 -48.99 -59.10
CA ASP A 226 44.70 -49.49 -59.17
C ASP A 226 45.62 -48.55 -59.96
N HIS A 227 45.10 -47.65 -60.77
CA HIS A 227 45.86 -46.69 -61.58
C HIS A 227 45.92 -45.32 -60.93
N GLY A 228 45.37 -45.12 -59.69
CA GLY A 228 45.36 -43.87 -58.96
C GLY A 228 43.98 -43.20 -58.90
N PHE A 229 43.92 -41.87 -58.94
CA PHE A 229 42.66 -41.14 -58.87
C PHE A 229 41.86 -41.27 -60.16
N GLY A 230 40.69 -41.88 -60.07
CA GLY A 230 39.78 -42.10 -61.20
C GLY A 230 38.78 -40.95 -61.46
N GLY A 231 38.46 -40.21 -60.48
CA GLY A 231 37.44 -39.13 -60.54
C GLY A 231 36.68 -38.98 -59.21
N CYS A 232 35.55 -38.28 -59.25
CA CYS A 232 34.66 -38.10 -58.07
C CYS A 232 33.23 -38.54 -58.34
N LEU A 233 32.64 -39.17 -57.35
CA LEU A 233 31.20 -39.32 -57.28
C LEU A 233 30.62 -38.05 -56.62
N MET A 234 29.72 -37.34 -57.31
CA MET A 234 29.11 -36.12 -56.89
C MET A 234 27.72 -36.41 -56.29
N PHE A 235 27.47 -35.88 -55.10
CA PHE A 235 26.16 -35.92 -54.46
C PHE A 235 25.64 -34.50 -54.38
N LEU A 236 24.49 -34.21 -55.00
CA LEU A 236 23.88 -32.87 -55.00
C LEU A 236 22.83 -32.79 -53.93
N TYR A 237 23.03 -31.88 -52.98
CA TYR A 237 22.08 -31.55 -51.92
C TYR A 237 21.48 -30.16 -52.18
N ARG A 238 20.16 -30.06 -52.03
CA ARG A 238 19.48 -28.78 -51.96
C ARG A 238 19.39 -28.38 -50.48
N VAL A 239 19.72 -27.14 -50.14
CA VAL A 239 19.75 -26.67 -48.76
C VAL A 239 18.35 -26.76 -48.14
N ASP A 240 17.30 -26.37 -48.87
CA ASP A 240 15.91 -26.48 -48.42
C ASP A 240 15.51 -27.93 -48.10
N GLN A 241 15.82 -28.90 -48.98
CA GLN A 241 15.45 -30.30 -48.77
C GLN A 241 16.28 -30.95 -47.67
N LEU A 242 17.53 -30.60 -47.55
CA LEU A 242 18.44 -31.09 -46.51
C LEU A 242 17.91 -30.68 -45.13
N LEU A 243 17.50 -29.42 -44.96
CA LEU A 243 16.96 -28.90 -43.70
C LEU A 243 15.55 -29.42 -43.44
N ILE A 244 14.66 -29.46 -44.44
CA ILE A 244 13.33 -30.08 -44.29
C ILE A 244 13.47 -31.56 -43.86
N GLY A 245 14.40 -32.30 -44.46
CA GLY A 245 14.68 -33.69 -44.10
C GLY A 245 15.10 -33.83 -42.63
N PHE A 246 15.88 -32.88 -42.13
CA PHE A 246 16.32 -32.84 -40.74
C PHE A 246 15.18 -32.52 -39.78
N VAL A 247 14.37 -31.48 -40.06
CA VAL A 247 13.33 -31.00 -39.14
C VAL A 247 12.03 -31.79 -39.17
N ARG A 248 11.79 -32.62 -40.20
CA ARG A 248 10.55 -33.37 -40.41
C ARG A 248 10.06 -34.16 -39.19
N ALA A 249 10.98 -34.68 -38.38
CA ALA A 249 10.69 -35.49 -37.21
C ALA A 249 11.15 -34.84 -35.89
N ARG A 250 11.50 -33.58 -35.91
CA ARG A 250 12.05 -32.83 -34.77
C ARG A 250 11.26 -31.57 -34.46
N ARG A 251 11.21 -31.20 -33.19
CA ARG A 251 10.66 -29.94 -32.78
C ARG A 251 11.74 -28.86 -32.91
N ILE A 252 11.45 -27.81 -33.65
CA ILE A 252 12.33 -26.64 -33.78
C ILE A 252 12.13 -25.75 -32.56
N PRO A 253 13.17 -25.46 -31.79
CA PRO A 253 13.03 -24.65 -30.56
C PRO A 253 12.67 -23.17 -30.86
N MET A 254 13.23 -22.63 -31.94
CA MET A 254 13.07 -21.24 -32.34
C MET A 254 13.38 -21.05 -33.82
N ASN A 255 13.08 -19.91 -34.38
CA ASN A 255 13.48 -19.57 -35.73
C ASN A 255 15.01 -19.55 -35.84
N PHE A 256 15.57 -20.05 -36.93
CA PHE A 256 17.01 -20.00 -37.16
C PHE A 256 17.34 -19.70 -38.60
N ARG A 257 18.46 -19.01 -38.77
CA ARG A 257 19.03 -18.65 -40.05
C ARG A 257 20.31 -19.45 -40.28
N VAL A 258 20.53 -19.88 -41.50
CA VAL A 258 21.69 -20.67 -41.89
C VAL A 258 22.53 -19.87 -42.87
N TYR A 259 23.84 -19.82 -42.61
CA TYR A 259 24.82 -19.12 -43.44
C TYR A 259 25.99 -20.05 -43.73
N ASP A 260 26.60 -19.93 -44.90
CA ASP A 260 27.95 -20.44 -45.14
C ASP A 260 28.95 -19.38 -44.67
N ALA A 261 29.74 -19.77 -43.68
CA ALA A 261 30.77 -18.95 -43.01
C ALA A 261 32.18 -19.47 -43.25
N THR A 262 32.39 -20.18 -44.35
CA THR A 262 33.72 -20.78 -44.69
C THR A 262 34.73 -19.71 -45.02
N ASP A 263 34.27 -18.62 -45.64
CA ASP A 263 35.07 -17.42 -45.85
C ASP A 263 34.84 -16.49 -44.67
N ALA A 264 35.89 -16.20 -43.90
CA ALA A 264 35.79 -15.39 -42.69
C ALA A 264 35.27 -13.97 -42.95
N ASP A 265 35.49 -13.44 -44.13
CA ASP A 265 35.10 -12.07 -44.48
C ASP A 265 33.71 -11.97 -45.08
N GLN A 266 33.12 -13.11 -45.51
CA GLN A 266 31.86 -13.13 -46.23
C GLN A 266 30.89 -14.21 -45.71
N LEU A 267 29.85 -13.80 -45.01
CA LEU A 267 28.74 -14.63 -44.65
C LEU A 267 27.75 -14.75 -45.82
N ASN A 268 27.64 -15.95 -46.40
CA ASN A 268 26.68 -16.19 -47.46
C ASN A 268 25.38 -16.73 -46.85
N TYR A 269 24.33 -15.97 -46.88
CA TYR A 269 23.01 -16.40 -46.43
C TYR A 269 22.48 -17.55 -47.29
N LEU A 270 21.97 -18.59 -46.65
CA LEU A 270 21.44 -19.76 -47.32
C LEU A 270 19.91 -19.81 -47.22
N THR A 271 19.37 -19.75 -46.02
CA THR A 271 17.93 -19.84 -45.79
C THR A 271 17.56 -19.48 -44.35
N THR A 272 16.27 -19.27 -44.09
CA THR A 272 15.67 -19.15 -42.77
C THR A 272 14.63 -20.23 -42.57
N LEU A 273 14.63 -20.88 -41.41
CA LEU A 273 13.55 -21.77 -40.99
C LEU A 273 12.84 -21.21 -39.77
N THR A 274 11.51 -21.18 -39.85
CA THR A 274 10.66 -20.86 -38.72
C THR A 274 10.52 -22.02 -37.77
N ARG A 275 10.11 -21.76 -36.53
CA ARG A 275 9.79 -22.80 -35.54
C ARG A 275 8.66 -23.74 -36.00
N HIS A 276 7.92 -23.39 -37.04
CA HIS A 276 6.87 -24.20 -37.65
C HIS A 276 7.39 -25.09 -38.79
N GLY A 277 8.69 -25.00 -39.10
CA GLY A 277 9.31 -25.79 -40.17
C GLY A 277 9.10 -25.19 -41.58
N GLU A 278 8.66 -23.96 -41.68
CA GLU A 278 8.49 -23.25 -42.94
C GLU A 278 9.80 -22.56 -43.34
N ILE A 279 10.12 -22.63 -44.61
CA ILE A 279 11.26 -21.94 -45.19
C ILE A 279 10.82 -20.56 -45.64
N GLU A 280 11.42 -19.54 -45.06
CA GLU A 280 11.23 -18.15 -45.50
C GLU A 280 12.29 -17.78 -46.52
N ALA A 281 11.85 -17.39 -47.71
CA ALA A 281 12.71 -16.76 -48.68
C ALA A 281 12.90 -15.26 -48.29
N ALA A 282 13.95 -14.99 -47.51
CA ALA A 282 14.28 -13.61 -47.17
C ALA A 282 15.32 -13.07 -48.18
N ASP A 283 15.04 -11.93 -48.76
CA ASP A 283 16.03 -11.15 -49.49
C ASP A 283 17.09 -10.66 -48.51
N SER A 284 18.19 -11.42 -48.40
CA SER A 284 19.41 -11.09 -47.65
C SER A 284 19.18 -10.47 -46.26
N PRO A 285 18.88 -11.27 -45.23
CA PRO A 285 18.71 -10.75 -43.88
C PRO A 285 20.01 -10.16 -43.35
N ALA A 286 19.88 -9.17 -42.48
CA ALA A 286 21.00 -8.55 -41.78
C ALA A 286 21.89 -9.62 -41.09
N ARG A 287 23.17 -9.31 -40.95
CA ARG A 287 24.08 -10.15 -40.14
C ARG A 287 23.46 -10.46 -38.78
N PRO A 288 23.70 -11.67 -38.24
CA PRO A 288 23.28 -11.96 -36.87
C PRO A 288 23.77 -10.88 -35.90
N ASP A 289 22.87 -10.35 -35.05
CA ASP A 289 23.24 -9.44 -33.98
C ASP A 289 23.93 -10.25 -32.88
N ASP A 290 25.23 -10.03 -32.70
CA ASP A 290 26.06 -10.79 -31.74
C ASP A 290 25.54 -10.71 -30.29
N THR A 291 24.70 -9.74 -29.98
CA THR A 291 24.20 -9.52 -28.62
C THR A 291 22.93 -10.30 -28.31
N ARG A 292 22.15 -10.69 -29.32
CA ARG A 292 20.84 -11.31 -29.13
C ARG A 292 20.70 -12.69 -29.74
N THR A 293 21.50 -13.02 -30.77
CA THR A 293 21.46 -14.32 -31.45
C THR A 293 22.37 -15.35 -30.80
N ILE A 294 21.87 -16.58 -30.71
CA ILE A 294 22.69 -17.73 -30.29
C ILE A 294 23.25 -18.35 -31.56
N SER A 295 24.58 -18.36 -31.72
CA SER A 295 25.25 -18.76 -32.94
C SER A 295 26.12 -19.99 -32.71
N HIS A 296 26.02 -20.99 -33.62
CA HIS A 296 26.83 -22.20 -33.60
C HIS A 296 27.46 -22.43 -34.96
N PHE A 297 28.73 -22.81 -34.98
CA PHE A 297 29.44 -23.24 -36.18
C PHE A 297 29.42 -24.74 -36.28
N LEU A 298 29.04 -25.27 -37.44
CA LEU A 298 28.97 -26.68 -37.77
C LEU A 298 29.93 -26.96 -38.92
N ASP A 299 30.49 -28.17 -38.94
CA ASP A 299 31.31 -28.64 -40.06
C ASP A 299 30.47 -29.50 -41.02
N PHE A 300 30.53 -29.18 -42.31
CA PHE A 300 29.89 -29.96 -43.36
C PHE A 300 30.83 -30.19 -44.55
N ALA A 301 31.43 -31.36 -44.62
CA ALA A 301 32.34 -31.76 -45.68
C ALA A 301 33.39 -30.69 -46.03
N GLY A 302 34.04 -30.12 -44.99
CA GLY A 302 35.07 -29.09 -45.12
C GLY A 302 34.56 -27.67 -45.27
N ARG A 303 33.27 -27.43 -45.10
CA ARG A 303 32.63 -26.11 -45.05
C ARG A 303 32.21 -25.78 -43.62
N LYS A 304 32.35 -24.50 -43.23
CA LYS A 304 31.83 -24.00 -41.97
C LYS A 304 30.44 -23.43 -42.18
N ILE A 305 29.46 -24.00 -41.52
CA ILE A 305 28.07 -23.55 -41.57
C ILE A 305 27.76 -22.83 -40.26
N LEU A 306 27.29 -21.60 -40.32
CA LEU A 306 26.81 -20.84 -39.16
C LEU A 306 25.30 -20.99 -39.07
N VAL A 307 24.84 -21.46 -37.92
CA VAL A 307 23.42 -21.48 -37.57
C VAL A 307 23.20 -20.45 -36.50
N ALA A 308 22.36 -19.45 -36.80
CA ALA A 308 22.02 -18.33 -35.93
C ALA A 308 20.55 -18.42 -35.51
N PHE A 309 20.34 -18.67 -34.23
CA PHE A 309 19.00 -18.76 -33.62
C PHE A 309 18.53 -17.42 -33.15
N ASP A 310 17.34 -17.02 -33.57
CA ASP A 310 16.71 -15.78 -33.17
C ASP A 310 15.80 -16.03 -31.97
N PRO A 311 16.06 -15.41 -30.79
CA PRO A 311 15.21 -15.57 -29.62
C PRO A 311 13.79 -15.07 -29.94
N ALA A 312 12.79 -15.89 -29.62
CA ALA A 312 11.41 -15.54 -29.83
C ALA A 312 11.04 -14.28 -29.02
N PRO A 313 10.22 -13.37 -29.57
CA PRO A 313 9.75 -12.16 -28.86
C PRO A 313 9.08 -12.46 -27.52
N ASP A 314 8.54 -13.66 -27.36
CA ASP A 314 7.85 -14.14 -26.14
C ASP A 314 8.74 -14.14 -24.88
N LEU A 315 10.08 -14.15 -25.06
CA LEU A 315 11.04 -14.14 -23.95
C LEU A 315 11.09 -12.83 -23.18
N VAL A 316 11.05 -11.73 -23.90
CA VAL A 316 11.04 -10.40 -23.27
C VAL A 316 9.70 -10.18 -22.57
N GLN A 317 8.61 -10.70 -23.14
CA GLN A 317 7.29 -10.58 -22.56
C GLN A 317 7.13 -11.40 -21.27
N ALA A 318 7.70 -12.59 -21.18
CA ALA A 318 7.63 -13.42 -19.98
C ALA A 318 8.28 -12.73 -18.75
N GLY A 319 9.47 -12.13 -18.94
CA GLY A 319 10.13 -11.36 -17.87
C GLY A 319 9.33 -10.13 -17.42
N ILE A 320 8.69 -9.44 -18.35
CA ILE A 320 7.86 -8.27 -18.06
C ILE A 320 6.61 -8.65 -17.24
N HIS A 321 5.91 -9.73 -17.60
CA HIS A 321 4.72 -10.16 -16.86
C HIS A 321 5.03 -10.50 -15.41
N GLU A 322 6.10 -11.22 -15.15
CA GLU A 322 6.49 -11.55 -13.78
C GLU A 322 6.94 -10.32 -12.99
N ALA A 323 7.69 -9.42 -13.61
CA ALA A 323 8.07 -8.15 -12.98
C ALA A 323 6.83 -7.33 -12.57
N ILE A 324 5.81 -7.27 -13.42
CA ILE A 324 4.54 -6.59 -13.13
C ILE A 324 3.84 -7.26 -11.95
N ILE A 325 3.75 -8.60 -11.93
CA ILE A 325 3.09 -9.33 -10.83
C ILE A 325 3.81 -9.09 -9.51
N VAL A 326 5.15 -9.25 -9.47
CA VAL A 326 5.96 -9.03 -8.27
C VAL A 326 5.85 -7.58 -7.79
N GLY A 327 5.94 -6.62 -8.71
CA GLY A 327 5.78 -5.20 -8.42
C GLY A 327 4.41 -4.88 -7.84
N PHE A 328 3.35 -5.40 -8.44
CA PHE A 328 1.98 -5.21 -7.98
C PHE A 328 1.75 -5.80 -6.58
N VAL A 329 2.22 -7.03 -6.32
CA VAL A 329 2.12 -7.67 -5.00
C VAL A 329 2.88 -6.86 -3.95
N GLY A 330 4.09 -6.38 -4.28
CA GLY A 330 4.88 -5.55 -3.38
C GLY A 330 4.21 -4.21 -3.05
N LEU A 331 3.62 -3.55 -4.04
CA LEU A 331 2.86 -2.31 -3.85
C LEU A 331 1.59 -2.55 -3.02
N MET A 332 0.88 -3.64 -3.26
CA MET A 332 -0.31 -4.01 -2.48
C MET A 332 0.03 -4.28 -1.02
N LEU A 333 1.14 -4.97 -0.75
CA LEU A 333 1.64 -5.21 0.61
C LEU A 333 2.04 -3.91 1.30
N THR A 334 2.73 -3.03 0.58
CA THR A 334 3.09 -1.68 1.07
C THR A 334 1.84 -0.88 1.43
N GLY A 335 0.83 -0.88 0.57
CA GLY A 335 -0.46 -0.24 0.81
C GLY A 335 -1.18 -0.80 2.05
N LEU A 336 -1.15 -2.12 2.24
CA LEU A 336 -1.74 -2.78 3.41
C LEU A 336 -1.03 -2.39 4.71
N ILE A 337 0.30 -2.34 4.70
CA ILE A 337 1.10 -1.89 5.86
C ILE A 337 0.78 -0.43 6.21
N LEU A 338 0.72 0.45 5.22
CA LEU A 338 0.38 1.85 5.42
C LEU A 338 -1.05 2.02 5.95
N TRP A 339 -2.00 1.25 5.44
CA TRP A 339 -3.38 1.24 5.91
C TRP A 339 -3.48 0.75 7.36
N ALA A 340 -2.83 -0.38 7.68
CA ALA A 340 -2.82 -0.94 9.02
C ALA A 340 -2.17 0.03 10.02
N MET A 341 -1.06 0.67 9.66
CA MET A 341 -0.39 1.66 10.48
C MET A 341 -1.23 2.91 10.68
N HIS A 342 -1.88 3.40 9.62
CA HIS A 342 -2.83 4.51 9.72
C HIS A 342 -4.01 4.17 10.64
N TYR A 343 -4.59 2.98 10.49
CA TYR A 343 -5.68 2.48 11.34
C TYR A 343 -5.26 2.40 12.80
N PHE A 344 -4.09 1.81 13.08
CA PHE A 344 -3.54 1.69 14.43
C PHE A 344 -3.31 3.06 15.09
N MET A 345 -2.70 3.99 14.36
CA MET A 345 -2.50 5.36 14.86
C MET A 345 -3.82 6.10 15.16
N ARG A 346 -4.83 5.87 14.33
CA ARG A 346 -6.16 6.48 14.52
C ARG A 346 -6.88 5.88 15.75
N SER A 347 -6.77 4.57 15.94
CA SER A 347 -7.34 3.85 17.08
C SER A 347 -6.65 4.27 18.39
N SER A 348 -5.33 4.35 18.40
CA SER A 348 -4.55 4.79 19.57
C SER A 348 -4.92 6.19 20.02
N ARG A 349 -5.11 7.14 19.08
CA ARG A 349 -5.56 8.51 19.42
C ARG A 349 -6.96 8.55 20.03
N ARG A 350 -7.88 7.72 19.56
CA ARG A 350 -9.23 7.63 20.15
C ARG A 350 -9.17 7.14 21.59
N LEU A 351 -8.38 6.09 21.84
CA LEU A 351 -8.19 5.56 23.19
C LEU A 351 -7.58 6.59 24.15
N THR A 352 -6.57 7.32 23.71
CA THR A 352 -5.96 8.39 24.52
C THR A 352 -6.98 9.48 24.86
N PHE A 353 -7.76 9.92 23.87
CA PHE A 353 -8.81 10.92 24.09
C PHE A 353 -9.90 10.43 25.07
N GLU A 354 -10.32 9.18 24.97
CA GLU A 354 -11.30 8.58 25.90
C GLU A 354 -10.74 8.47 27.31
N ILE A 355 -9.46 8.13 27.49
CA ILE A 355 -8.80 8.11 28.79
C ILE A 355 -8.74 9.50 29.41
N ASP A 356 -8.35 10.52 28.64
CA ASP A 356 -8.26 11.90 29.12
C ASP A 356 -9.62 12.45 29.53
N THR A 357 -10.67 12.22 28.74
CA THR A 357 -12.03 12.63 29.09
C THR A 357 -12.56 11.92 30.32
N ASN A 358 -12.28 10.63 30.48
CA ASN A 358 -12.68 9.85 31.65
C ASN A 358 -11.98 10.31 32.93
N ASN A 359 -10.69 10.65 32.82
CA ASN A 359 -9.92 11.20 33.95
C ASN A 359 -10.42 12.59 34.36
N ALA A 360 -10.74 13.47 33.40
CA ALA A 360 -11.33 14.78 33.67
C ALA A 360 -12.68 14.63 34.37
N MET A 361 -13.54 13.69 33.92
CA MET A 361 -14.84 13.44 34.54
C MET A 361 -14.71 12.90 35.97
N LYS A 362 -13.76 11.99 36.22
CA LYS A 362 -13.46 11.51 37.58
C LYS A 362 -13.02 12.64 38.51
N ALA A 363 -12.11 13.48 38.05
CA ALA A 363 -11.64 14.62 38.84
C ALA A 363 -12.80 15.58 39.19
N SER A 364 -13.71 15.84 38.27
CA SER A 364 -14.91 16.67 38.51
C SER A 364 -15.84 16.02 39.54
N LEU A 365 -16.10 14.71 39.44
CA LEU A 365 -16.92 13.99 40.40
C LEU A 365 -16.32 14.01 41.81
N GLU A 366 -15.02 13.88 41.94
CA GLU A 366 -14.32 13.95 43.23
C GLU A 366 -14.47 15.34 43.88
N LEU A 367 -14.38 16.42 43.09
CA LEU A 367 -14.62 17.78 43.59
C LEU A 367 -16.04 17.95 44.11
N VAL A 368 -17.04 17.54 43.34
CA VAL A 368 -18.45 17.61 43.75
C VAL A 368 -18.70 16.80 45.02
N ASN A 369 -18.16 15.58 45.08
CA ASN A 369 -18.33 14.72 46.25
C ASN A 369 -17.67 15.34 47.50
N ARG A 370 -16.51 15.95 47.37
CA ARG A 370 -15.82 16.65 48.50
C ARG A 370 -16.64 17.84 49.00
N GLU A 371 -17.18 18.62 48.08
CA GLU A 371 -18.04 19.77 48.45
C GLU A 371 -19.33 19.31 49.12
N LEU A 372 -19.96 18.25 48.61
CA LEU A 372 -21.17 17.70 49.23
C LEU A 372 -20.89 17.19 50.67
N ASN A 373 -19.80 16.46 50.86
CA ASN A 373 -19.41 15.96 52.19
C ASN A 373 -19.14 17.10 53.17
N HIS A 374 -18.51 18.21 52.70
CA HIS A 374 -18.25 19.36 53.54
C HIS A 374 -19.58 20.03 53.97
N ARG A 375 -20.54 20.17 53.07
CA ARG A 375 -21.86 20.75 53.37
C ARG A 375 -22.68 19.89 54.32
N VAL A 376 -22.70 18.57 54.09
CA VAL A 376 -23.40 17.64 55.00
C VAL A 376 -22.80 17.71 56.40
N GLY A 377 -21.48 17.79 56.52
CA GLY A 377 -20.79 17.94 57.81
C GLY A 377 -21.21 19.21 58.56
N ASN A 378 -21.31 20.33 57.84
CA ASN A 378 -21.75 21.62 58.43
C ASN A 378 -23.21 21.57 58.95
N LEU A 379 -24.12 20.98 58.16
CA LEU A 379 -25.52 20.81 58.57
C LEU A 379 -25.66 19.90 59.80
N LEU A 380 -24.90 18.82 59.89
CA LEU A 380 -24.90 17.94 61.03
C LEU A 380 -24.38 18.66 62.29
N ALA A 381 -23.34 19.46 62.18
CA ALA A 381 -22.80 20.24 63.28
C ALA A 381 -23.84 21.25 63.85
N VAL A 382 -24.54 21.96 62.97
CA VAL A 382 -25.65 22.86 63.41
C VAL A 382 -26.75 22.08 64.10
N ALA A 383 -27.20 20.94 63.55
CA ALA A 383 -28.20 20.08 64.16
C ALA A 383 -27.77 19.59 65.55
N GLN A 384 -26.52 19.12 65.69
CA GLN A 384 -25.98 18.70 66.99
C GLN A 384 -25.93 19.84 68.01
N GLY A 385 -25.60 21.06 67.58
CA GLY A 385 -25.63 22.25 68.43
C GLY A 385 -27.03 22.53 68.96
N ILE A 386 -28.05 22.50 68.08
CA ILE A 386 -29.47 22.68 68.47
C ILE A 386 -29.92 21.61 69.48
N ILE A 387 -29.58 20.35 69.23
CA ILE A 387 -29.92 19.22 70.15
C ILE A 387 -29.29 19.43 71.51
N GLY A 388 -27.97 19.65 71.58
CA GLY A 388 -27.24 19.77 72.80
C GLY A 388 -27.71 20.95 73.67
N LEU A 389 -27.93 22.09 73.06
CA LEU A 389 -28.40 23.26 73.75
C LEU A 389 -29.86 23.15 74.20
N SER A 390 -30.72 22.49 73.38
CA SER A 390 -32.12 22.26 73.76
C SER A 390 -32.23 21.27 74.95
N TYR A 391 -31.34 20.28 75.01
CA TYR A 391 -31.31 19.31 76.14
C TYR A 391 -30.94 20.00 77.44
N ASN A 392 -29.93 20.87 77.41
CA ASN A 392 -29.40 21.54 78.63
C ASN A 392 -30.37 22.60 79.22
N THR A 393 -31.33 23.06 78.43
CA THR A 393 -32.22 24.15 78.81
C THR A 393 -33.69 23.75 79.09
N SER A 394 -34.12 22.56 78.69
CA SER A 394 -35.45 22.03 78.86
C SER A 394 -35.70 21.51 80.28
N LEU A 395 -36.91 21.75 80.82
CA LEU A 395 -37.28 21.33 82.18
C LEU A 395 -37.86 19.92 82.24
N SER A 396 -38.42 19.45 81.13
CA SER A 396 -39.02 18.12 81.03
C SER A 396 -38.76 17.52 79.65
N MET A 397 -38.93 16.18 79.53
CA MET A 397 -38.83 15.48 78.22
C MET A 397 -39.89 15.93 77.20
N PRO A 398 -41.15 16.21 77.54
CA PRO A 398 -42.12 16.80 76.63
C PRO A 398 -41.66 18.18 76.11
N ASP A 399 -41.16 19.06 77.00
CA ASP A 399 -40.66 20.41 76.59
C ASP A 399 -39.47 20.30 75.66
N PHE A 400 -38.53 19.38 75.91
CA PHE A 400 -37.42 19.11 75.05
C PHE A 400 -37.85 18.68 73.66
N ARG A 401 -38.82 17.73 73.58
CA ARG A 401 -39.32 17.22 72.30
C ARG A 401 -39.99 18.31 71.49
N GLU A 402 -40.84 19.13 72.11
CA GLU A 402 -41.50 20.24 71.44
C GLU A 402 -40.48 21.29 70.92
N ALA A 403 -39.55 21.69 71.76
CA ALA A 403 -38.52 22.67 71.41
C ALA A 403 -37.60 22.20 70.30
N ILE A 404 -37.09 20.94 70.36
CA ILE A 404 -36.19 20.42 69.32
C ILE A 404 -36.90 20.22 67.97
N THR A 405 -38.14 19.71 68.01
CA THR A 405 -38.93 19.53 66.79
C THR A 405 -39.21 20.85 66.11
N GLY A 406 -39.58 21.87 66.85
CA GLY A 406 -39.83 23.19 66.30
C GLY A 406 -38.59 23.84 65.67
N ARG A 407 -37.43 23.74 66.35
CA ARG A 407 -36.14 24.29 65.87
C ARG A 407 -35.62 23.56 64.66
N LEU A 408 -35.70 22.21 64.63
CA LEU A 408 -35.31 21.43 63.48
C LEU A 408 -36.22 21.73 62.26
N ASN A 409 -37.52 21.94 62.51
CA ASN A 409 -38.44 22.32 61.44
C ASN A 409 -38.12 23.72 60.89
N ALA A 410 -37.79 24.71 61.74
CA ALA A 410 -37.33 26.02 61.28
C ALA A 410 -36.07 25.90 60.41
N LEU A 411 -35.08 25.16 60.91
CA LEU A 411 -33.85 24.89 60.12
C LEU A 411 -34.16 24.17 58.79
N HIS A 412 -35.06 23.17 58.80
CA HIS A 412 -35.49 22.47 57.61
C HIS A 412 -36.13 23.39 56.57
N LYS A 413 -37.02 24.32 57.02
CA LYS A 413 -37.65 25.30 56.14
C LYS A 413 -36.61 26.22 55.50
N ALA A 414 -35.66 26.75 56.29
CA ALA A 414 -34.59 27.59 55.78
C ALA A 414 -33.75 26.85 54.74
N ILE A 415 -33.31 25.60 54.99
CA ILE A 415 -32.57 24.77 54.06
C ILE A 415 -33.34 24.52 52.77
N LYS A 416 -34.65 24.28 52.86
CA LYS A 416 -35.53 24.07 51.71
C LYS A 416 -35.61 25.30 50.83
N LEU A 417 -35.68 26.49 51.43
CA LEU A 417 -35.64 27.78 50.70
C LEU A 417 -34.29 27.99 50.02
N ILE A 418 -33.19 27.76 50.74
CA ILE A 418 -31.82 27.88 50.22
C ILE A 418 -31.61 26.95 49.01
N ASN A 419 -32.12 25.72 49.05
CA ASN A 419 -31.98 24.73 47.95
C ASN A 419 -32.81 25.08 46.71
N ARG A 420 -33.91 25.84 46.82
CA ARG A 420 -34.74 26.26 45.68
C ARG A 420 -34.04 27.29 44.79
N GLU A 421 -33.20 28.13 45.38
CA GLU A 421 -32.47 29.21 44.70
C GLU A 421 -31.02 28.82 44.34
N ASP A 422 -30.76 27.54 44.10
CA ASP A 422 -29.40 27.03 43.76
C ASP A 422 -28.31 27.52 44.75
N TRP A 423 -28.65 27.70 46.03
CA TRP A 423 -27.74 28.12 47.08
C TRP A 423 -27.26 29.60 46.93
N LYS A 424 -27.88 30.39 46.09
CA LYS A 424 -27.52 31.80 45.86
C LYS A 424 -27.98 32.76 46.96
N GLY A 425 -28.80 32.27 47.88
CA GLY A 425 -29.35 33.06 48.98
C GLY A 425 -30.85 32.90 49.12
N VAL A 426 -31.46 33.52 50.12
CA VAL A 426 -32.93 33.51 50.39
C VAL A 426 -33.39 34.92 50.67
N GLY A 427 -34.51 35.34 50.10
CA GLY A 427 -35.13 36.61 50.41
C GLY A 427 -35.52 36.69 51.89
N LEU A 428 -35.14 37.77 52.56
CA LEU A 428 -35.45 37.98 53.98
C LEU A 428 -36.97 38.02 54.21
N ASN A 429 -37.72 38.65 53.32
CA ASN A 429 -39.18 38.64 53.37
C ASN A 429 -39.78 37.29 53.23
N GLU A 430 -39.27 36.44 52.28
CA GLU A 430 -39.72 35.07 52.07
C GLU A 430 -39.46 34.21 53.30
N LEU A 431 -38.26 34.28 53.87
CA LEU A 431 -37.88 33.56 55.10
C LEU A 431 -38.81 33.94 56.27
N LEU A 432 -39.06 35.23 56.45
CA LEU A 432 -39.89 35.80 57.53
C LEU A 432 -41.32 35.31 57.37
N HIS A 433 -41.93 35.38 56.17
CA HIS A 433 -43.27 34.90 55.89
C HIS A 433 -43.44 33.38 56.14
N VAL A 434 -42.40 32.56 55.79
CA VAL A 434 -42.43 31.13 56.01
C VAL A 434 -42.33 30.74 57.49
N GLU A 435 -41.54 31.49 58.27
CA GLU A 435 -41.35 31.20 59.71
C GLU A 435 -42.50 31.77 60.55
N LEU A 436 -43.03 32.93 60.23
CA LEU A 436 -44.05 33.63 61.00
C LEU A 436 -45.48 33.40 60.45
N ALA A 437 -45.67 32.50 59.50
CA ALA A 437 -46.96 32.26 58.80
C ALA A 437 -48.15 32.09 59.70
N SER A 438 -48.03 31.51 60.91
CA SER A 438 -49.10 31.24 61.84
C SER A 438 -49.61 32.48 62.58
N VAL A 439 -48.86 33.60 62.56
CA VAL A 439 -49.15 34.84 63.35
C VAL A 439 -49.01 36.12 62.50
N MET A 440 -48.89 35.98 61.18
CA MET A 440 -48.58 37.06 60.25
C MET A 440 -49.62 38.11 60.22
N ASP A 441 -50.88 37.83 60.51
CA ASP A 441 -52.00 38.74 60.60
C ASP A 441 -51.88 39.75 61.78
N ARG A 442 -50.97 39.48 62.70
CA ARG A 442 -50.71 40.25 63.90
C ARG A 442 -49.28 40.85 63.93
N ILE A 443 -48.59 40.82 62.80
CA ILE A 443 -47.23 41.32 62.66
C ILE A 443 -47.22 42.45 61.60
N ASP A 444 -46.75 43.61 61.96
CA ASP A 444 -46.48 44.67 61.03
C ASP A 444 -45.04 44.67 60.59
N VAL A 445 -44.80 44.34 59.28
CA VAL A 445 -43.45 44.19 58.72
C VAL A 445 -43.02 45.43 57.93
N SER A 446 -41.82 45.87 58.14
CA SER A 446 -41.22 47.01 57.43
C SER A 446 -39.73 46.76 57.12
N GLY A 447 -39.32 47.06 55.92
CA GLY A 447 -37.92 46.95 55.49
C GLY A 447 -37.82 46.64 53.99
N ARG A 448 -36.69 46.98 53.35
CA ARG A 448 -36.41 46.57 51.97
C ARG A 448 -35.99 45.13 51.94
N ASP A 449 -36.51 44.36 50.99
CA ASP A 449 -36.10 42.95 50.85
C ASP A 449 -34.58 42.84 50.61
N ALA A 450 -33.96 41.83 51.23
CA ALA A 450 -32.54 41.61 51.15
C ALA A 450 -32.27 40.13 50.92
N LEU A 451 -31.35 39.79 50.00
CA LEU A 451 -30.94 38.43 49.75
C LEU A 451 -29.95 37.99 50.83
N LEU A 452 -30.36 37.04 51.64
CA LEU A 452 -29.54 36.55 52.76
C LEU A 452 -28.54 35.50 52.30
N LYS A 453 -27.33 35.53 52.83
CA LYS A 453 -26.38 34.43 52.75
C LYS A 453 -26.95 33.14 53.40
N SER A 454 -26.62 31.97 52.86
CA SER A 454 -27.15 30.70 53.34
C SER A 454 -26.97 30.51 54.86
N LYS A 455 -25.80 30.90 55.42
CA LYS A 455 -25.55 30.83 56.88
C LYS A 455 -26.43 31.81 57.63
N ALA A 456 -26.59 33.03 57.17
CA ALA A 456 -27.44 34.03 57.76
C ALA A 456 -28.92 33.64 57.76
N ALA A 457 -29.41 33.05 56.65
CA ALA A 457 -30.77 32.55 56.54
C ALA A 457 -31.04 31.46 57.61
N GLN A 458 -30.12 30.54 57.82
CA GLN A 458 -30.25 29.49 58.89
C GLN A 458 -30.32 30.13 60.28
N SER A 459 -29.44 31.07 60.62
CA SER A 459 -29.40 31.72 61.92
C SER A 459 -30.61 32.61 62.16
N LEU A 460 -31.07 33.33 61.12
CA LEU A 460 -32.27 34.20 61.22
C LEU A 460 -33.58 33.36 61.30
N SER A 461 -33.64 32.21 60.64
CA SER A 461 -34.81 31.30 60.78
C SER A 461 -34.98 30.84 62.25
N LEU A 462 -33.91 30.46 62.87
CA LEU A 462 -33.92 30.08 64.29
C LEU A 462 -34.28 31.27 65.18
N LEU A 463 -33.79 32.47 64.88
CA LEU A 463 -34.12 33.69 65.57
C LEU A 463 -35.60 34.02 65.48
N PHE A 464 -36.18 33.96 64.27
CA PHE A 464 -37.60 34.23 64.07
C PHE A 464 -38.47 33.22 64.78
N TYR A 465 -38.09 31.94 64.73
CA TYR A 465 -38.81 30.89 65.47
C TYR A 465 -38.80 31.16 66.98
N GLU A 466 -37.65 31.51 67.54
CA GLU A 466 -37.54 31.78 69.01
C GLU A 466 -38.33 33.04 69.43
N LEU A 467 -38.20 34.14 68.65
CA LEU A 467 -38.95 35.37 68.93
C LEU A 467 -40.44 35.11 68.85
N MET A 468 -40.92 34.40 67.79
CA MET A 468 -42.34 34.04 67.65
C MET A 468 -42.81 33.18 68.81
N THR A 469 -42.03 32.12 69.13
CA THR A 469 -42.43 31.22 70.25
C THR A 469 -42.47 31.89 71.59
N ASN A 470 -41.48 32.79 71.87
CA ASN A 470 -41.46 33.60 73.08
C ASN A 470 -42.67 34.55 73.15
N SER A 471 -42.98 35.21 72.07
CA SER A 471 -44.09 36.12 71.98
C SER A 471 -45.45 35.40 72.13
N THR A 472 -45.59 34.18 71.54
CA THR A 472 -46.84 33.40 71.67
C THR A 472 -47.01 32.79 73.04
N LYS A 473 -45.93 32.38 73.74
CA LYS A 473 -45.99 31.77 75.06
C LYS A 473 -46.03 32.80 76.18
N HIS A 474 -45.27 33.87 76.07
CA HIS A 474 -45.05 34.79 77.19
C HIS A 474 -45.16 36.30 76.84
N GLY A 475 -45.26 36.61 75.54
CA GLY A 475 -45.24 38.00 75.07
C GLY A 475 -46.54 38.48 74.50
N ALA A 476 -46.51 39.51 73.60
CA ALA A 476 -47.66 40.20 73.03
C ALA A 476 -48.64 39.26 72.28
N LEU A 477 -48.13 38.29 71.56
CA LEU A 477 -48.94 37.34 70.82
C LEU A 477 -49.68 36.30 71.67
N SER A 478 -49.48 36.30 73.02
CA SER A 478 -50.21 35.45 73.97
C SER A 478 -51.61 36.02 74.28
N THR A 479 -51.87 37.29 73.99
CA THR A 479 -53.14 37.97 74.13
C THR A 479 -53.80 38.28 72.81
N CYS A 480 -55.12 38.44 72.75
CA CYS A 480 -55.84 38.70 71.48
C CYS A 480 -55.49 40.01 70.80
N ASP A 481 -55.20 41.08 71.58
CA ASP A 481 -54.97 42.41 71.09
C ASP A 481 -53.51 42.81 70.93
N GLY A 482 -52.57 41.88 71.28
CA GLY A 482 -51.14 42.17 71.16
C GLY A 482 -50.68 42.15 69.73
N ARG A 483 -49.74 43.02 69.40
CA ARG A 483 -49.13 43.17 68.05
C ARG A 483 -47.62 43.21 68.17
N VAL A 484 -46.99 42.86 67.06
CA VAL A 484 -45.55 42.89 66.93
C VAL A 484 -45.17 43.73 65.71
N THR A 485 -44.20 44.60 65.86
CA THR A 485 -43.57 45.26 64.70
C THR A 485 -42.20 44.66 64.44
N VAL A 486 -41.98 44.24 63.21
CA VAL A 486 -40.71 43.67 62.72
C VAL A 486 -40.17 44.62 61.64
N GLY A 487 -38.99 45.13 61.88
CA GLY A 487 -38.37 46.00 60.89
C GLY A 487 -36.89 45.71 60.71
N TRP A 488 -36.37 46.03 59.57
CA TRP A 488 -34.94 45.95 59.30
C TRP A 488 -34.50 47.03 58.33
N GLU A 489 -33.26 47.45 58.49
CA GLU A 489 -32.65 48.49 57.66
C GLU A 489 -31.13 48.19 57.50
N VAL A 490 -30.55 48.73 56.45
CA VAL A 490 -29.12 48.77 56.27
C VAL A 490 -28.66 50.19 56.43
N ASN A 491 -27.89 50.44 57.50
CA ASN A 491 -27.39 51.75 57.84
C ASN A 491 -25.90 51.85 57.56
N ASP A 492 -25.48 53.00 57.02
CA ASP A 492 -24.07 53.36 56.91
C ASP A 492 -23.59 53.97 58.25
N SER A 493 -22.83 53.20 58.97
CA SER A 493 -22.13 53.59 60.20
C SER A 493 -20.68 53.95 59.90
N GLY A 494 -20.08 54.82 60.66
CA GLY A 494 -18.66 55.19 60.48
C GLY A 494 -17.67 54.05 60.50
N SER A 495 -18.13 52.86 60.91
CA SER A 495 -17.36 51.60 60.97
C SER A 495 -17.71 50.62 59.84
N GLY A 496 -18.57 50.94 58.87
CA GLY A 496 -19.04 50.11 57.76
C GLY A 496 -20.55 49.99 57.66
N ARG A 497 -21.05 49.27 56.64
CA ARG A 497 -22.48 49.01 56.42
C ARG A 497 -22.97 47.96 57.42
N MET A 498 -23.98 48.33 58.22
CA MET A 498 -24.58 47.51 59.24
C MET A 498 -26.01 47.09 58.85
N PHE A 499 -26.32 45.84 59.02
CA PHE A 499 -27.69 45.33 58.99
C PHE A 499 -28.27 45.40 60.37
N CYS A 500 -29.35 46.15 60.57
CA CYS A 500 -30.05 46.35 61.82
C CYS A 500 -31.44 45.72 61.71
N PHE A 501 -31.69 44.70 62.52
CA PHE A 501 -33.01 44.04 62.62
C PHE A 501 -33.60 44.38 63.97
N ARG A 502 -34.92 44.74 63.97
CA ARG A 502 -35.68 45.09 65.15
C ARG A 502 -36.96 44.31 65.22
N TRP A 503 -37.26 43.77 66.43
CA TRP A 503 -38.49 43.11 66.81
C TRP A 503 -39.03 43.88 68.04
N GLN A 504 -40.26 44.38 67.96
CA GLN A 504 -40.88 45.17 69.05
C GLN A 504 -42.31 44.69 69.31
N GLU A 505 -42.57 44.29 70.57
CA GLU A 505 -43.86 43.86 71.04
C GLU A 505 -44.65 45.02 71.65
N HIS A 506 -45.98 45.10 71.41
CA HIS A 506 -46.84 46.21 71.89
C HIS A 506 -48.09 45.65 72.60
N ASN A 507 -48.67 46.43 73.53
CA ASN A 507 -49.91 46.17 74.23
C ASN A 507 -49.82 44.85 75.08
N HIS A 508 -48.74 44.70 75.84
CA HIS A 508 -48.59 43.55 76.73
C HIS A 508 -48.15 44.05 78.12
N GLU A 509 -48.89 43.68 79.15
CA GLU A 509 -48.41 43.83 80.55
C GLU A 509 -47.34 42.84 80.83
N ILE A 510 -46.07 43.26 80.80
CA ILE A 510 -44.93 42.37 81.10
C ILE A 510 -44.90 42.10 82.58
N ALA A 511 -45.16 40.88 82.91
CA ALA A 511 -44.72 40.36 84.19
C ALA A 511 -43.21 40.28 84.20
N THR A 512 -42.57 40.81 85.15
CA THR A 512 -41.14 40.81 85.52
C THR A 512 -40.16 40.03 84.63
N GLN A 513 -39.01 40.63 84.33
CA GLN A 513 -37.89 40.01 83.60
C GLN A 513 -37.68 38.52 84.03
N PRO A 514 -37.61 37.57 83.15
CA PRO A 514 -37.40 36.18 83.50
C PRO A 514 -36.16 36.01 84.35
N THR A 515 -36.35 35.39 85.52
CA THR A 515 -35.21 35.14 86.45
C THR A 515 -34.24 34.02 85.95
N ARG A 516 -34.58 33.29 84.89
CA ARG A 516 -33.76 32.20 84.36
C ARG A 516 -33.60 32.41 82.88
N GLN A 517 -32.33 32.40 82.41
CA GLN A 517 -31.98 32.39 80.98
C GLN A 517 -32.22 31.04 80.37
N GLY A 518 -33.19 30.91 79.48
CA GLY A 518 -33.45 29.72 78.68
C GLY A 518 -32.66 29.67 77.39
N PHE A 519 -32.85 28.61 76.60
CA PHE A 519 -32.21 28.48 75.28
C PHE A 519 -32.49 29.66 74.34
N GLY A 520 -33.75 30.07 74.25
CA GLY A 520 -34.16 31.20 73.37
C GLY A 520 -33.36 32.46 73.68
N THR A 521 -33.18 32.82 74.98
CA THR A 521 -32.37 33.96 75.38
C THR A 521 -30.91 33.80 74.97
N THR A 522 -30.32 32.63 75.17
CA THR A 522 -28.95 32.35 74.72
C THR A 522 -28.80 32.41 73.23
N LEU A 523 -29.77 31.91 72.45
CA LEU A 523 -29.79 31.98 71.01
C LEU A 523 -29.88 33.42 70.53
N LEU A 524 -30.79 34.21 71.07
CA LEU A 524 -31.04 35.55 70.67
C LEU A 524 -29.86 36.50 71.03
N THR A 525 -29.26 36.30 72.21
CA THR A 525 -28.22 37.27 72.73
C THR A 525 -26.79 36.83 72.48
N ARG A 526 -26.54 35.56 72.15
CA ARG A 526 -25.18 35.06 71.97
C ARG A 526 -24.95 34.33 70.67
N LEU A 527 -25.78 33.33 70.33
CA LEU A 527 -25.49 32.45 69.18
C LEU A 527 -25.71 33.12 67.85
N VAL A 528 -26.90 33.69 67.62
CA VAL A 528 -27.21 34.37 66.35
C VAL A 528 -26.30 35.58 66.15
N PRO A 529 -26.08 36.48 67.16
CA PRO A 529 -25.12 37.56 66.97
C PRO A 529 -23.70 37.07 66.66
N ALA A 530 -23.20 36.01 67.35
CA ALA A 530 -21.89 35.46 67.09
C ALA A 530 -21.78 34.85 65.65
N ASP A 531 -22.80 34.13 65.19
CA ASP A 531 -22.86 33.57 63.84
C ASP A 531 -22.83 34.63 62.73
N LEU A 532 -23.42 35.78 62.99
CA LEU A 532 -23.49 36.95 62.09
C LEU A 532 -22.40 37.97 62.36
N SER A 533 -21.46 37.68 63.24
CA SER A 533 -20.40 38.60 63.67
C SER A 533 -20.93 39.95 64.16
N GLY A 534 -22.08 39.94 64.82
CA GLY A 534 -22.83 41.11 65.27
C GLY A 534 -23.03 41.16 66.77
N CYS A 535 -23.86 42.07 67.24
CA CYS A 535 -24.32 42.19 68.63
C CYS A 535 -25.86 42.29 68.68
N ALA A 536 -26.41 41.82 69.78
CA ALA A 536 -27.85 41.97 70.03
C ALA A 536 -28.16 42.44 71.43
N THR A 537 -29.24 43.22 71.56
CA THR A 537 -29.79 43.63 72.78
C THR A 537 -31.23 43.18 72.94
N LEU A 538 -31.60 42.83 74.15
CA LEU A 538 -32.95 42.41 74.51
C LEU A 538 -33.41 43.23 75.73
N ASN A 539 -34.26 44.15 75.48
CA ASN A 539 -34.72 45.12 76.46
C ASN A 539 -36.18 44.86 76.86
N TYR A 540 -36.43 44.87 78.17
CA TYR A 540 -37.76 44.75 78.76
C TYR A 540 -38.17 46.09 79.33
N GLU A 541 -39.15 46.73 78.72
CA GLU A 541 -39.70 48.06 79.12
C GLU A 541 -41.15 47.85 79.59
N SER A 542 -41.69 48.76 80.43
CA SER A 542 -43.07 48.64 80.91
C SER A 542 -44.05 48.70 79.73
N GLY A 543 -44.66 47.54 79.41
CA GLY A 543 -45.62 47.35 78.33
C GLY A 543 -45.00 47.01 76.94
N SER A 544 -43.70 46.83 76.82
CA SER A 544 -43.07 46.39 75.54
C SER A 544 -41.81 45.59 75.72
N LEU A 545 -41.56 44.67 74.76
CA LEU A 545 -40.33 43.97 74.60
C LEU A 545 -39.67 44.41 73.31
N ARG A 546 -38.38 44.80 73.37
CA ARG A 546 -37.59 45.18 72.21
C ARG A 546 -36.32 44.26 72.07
N TYR A 547 -36.23 43.63 70.92
CA TYR A 547 -34.99 42.94 70.50
C TYR A 547 -34.38 43.67 69.33
N GLU A 548 -33.10 43.92 69.38
CA GLU A 548 -32.36 44.60 68.31
C GLU A 548 -31.09 43.74 68.05
N LEU A 549 -30.83 43.50 66.75
CA LEU A 549 -29.65 42.76 66.24
C LEU A 549 -28.96 43.68 65.23
N GLU A 550 -27.71 43.92 65.47
CA GLU A 550 -26.81 44.62 64.56
C GLU A 550 -25.70 43.69 64.09
N ALA A 551 -25.49 43.58 62.79
CA ALA A 551 -24.44 42.73 62.21
C ALA A 551 -23.89 43.40 60.95
N PRO A 552 -22.59 43.13 60.62
CA PRO A 552 -22.05 43.65 59.36
C PRO A 552 -22.86 43.13 58.17
N VAL A 553 -23.21 43.95 57.19
CA VAL A 553 -23.99 43.58 56.01
C VAL A 553 -23.30 42.46 55.27
N GLU A 554 -21.99 42.43 55.21
CA GLU A 554 -21.17 41.41 54.56
C GLU A 554 -21.36 39.99 55.11
N THR A 555 -21.82 39.84 56.34
CA THR A 555 -22.08 38.52 56.98
C THR A 555 -23.52 38.07 56.80
N VAL A 556 -24.45 39.00 56.56
CA VAL A 556 -25.89 38.75 56.52
C VAL A 556 -26.40 38.69 55.07
N VAL A 557 -26.08 39.71 54.26
CA VAL A 557 -26.62 39.93 52.92
C VAL A 557 -25.62 39.47 51.87
N GLU A 558 -26.10 38.75 50.85
CA GLU A 558 -25.35 38.47 49.66
C GLU A 558 -25.18 39.81 48.89
N GLN A 559 -23.93 40.19 48.59
CA GLN A 559 -23.70 41.35 47.74
C GLN A 559 -24.29 41.07 46.36
N GLU A 560 -25.19 41.88 45.87
CA GLU A 560 -25.49 41.94 44.44
C GLU A 560 -24.15 42.23 43.74
N SER A 561 -23.60 41.23 43.06
CA SER A 561 -22.50 41.45 42.12
C SER A 561 -23.04 42.42 41.08
N GLY A 562 -22.60 43.69 41.15
CA GLY A 562 -22.95 44.69 40.17
C GLY A 562 -22.66 44.14 38.79
N VAL A 563 -23.69 43.85 38.04
CA VAL A 563 -23.60 43.54 36.63
C VAL A 563 -23.10 44.80 35.95
N VAL A 564 -21.80 44.89 35.75
CA VAL A 564 -21.22 45.76 34.74
C VAL A 564 -21.60 45.13 33.41
N GLU A 565 -22.63 45.67 32.79
CA GLU A 565 -23.03 45.42 31.42
C GLU A 565 -21.93 45.96 30.49
N GLU A 566 -20.82 45.21 30.33
CA GLU A 566 -19.93 45.34 29.19
C GLU A 566 -20.51 44.51 28.06
N ALA A 567 -21.21 45.18 27.17
CA ALA A 567 -21.58 44.65 25.85
C ALA A 567 -20.30 44.20 25.11
N LYS A 568 -19.96 42.94 25.18
CA LYS A 568 -19.03 42.30 24.23
C LYS A 568 -19.83 41.87 23.01
N GLU A 569 -19.63 42.60 21.92
CA GLU A 569 -19.97 42.21 20.56
C GLU A 569 -19.58 40.75 20.31
N ILE A 570 -20.56 39.92 20.03
CA ILE A 570 -20.37 38.57 19.50
C ILE A 570 -20.06 38.72 18.02
N PRO A 571 -18.89 38.29 17.51
CA PRO A 571 -18.67 38.26 16.08
C PRO A 571 -19.60 37.17 15.47
N ALA A 572 -20.53 37.65 14.66
CA ALA A 572 -21.31 36.79 13.78
C ALA A 572 -20.40 36.10 12.76
N MET A 573 -20.07 34.82 12.96
CA MET A 573 -19.69 33.93 11.87
C MET A 573 -19.61 32.48 12.34
N LEU A 574 -20.67 31.74 12.14
CA LEU A 574 -20.66 30.35 11.63
C LEU A 574 -22.10 29.91 11.31
N VAL A 575 -22.54 30.36 10.15
CA VAL A 575 -23.69 29.73 9.47
C VAL A 575 -23.20 28.37 8.95
N ILE A 576 -23.58 27.30 9.64
CA ILE A 576 -23.45 25.94 9.09
C ILE A 576 -24.47 25.81 7.96
N ARG A 577 -23.99 25.87 6.71
CA ARG A 577 -24.77 25.50 5.54
C ARG A 577 -25.13 24.03 5.64
N GLY A 578 -26.41 23.75 5.65
CA GLY A 578 -27.01 22.43 5.53
C GLY A 578 -26.59 21.75 4.24
N ARG A 579 -26.49 20.42 4.30
CA ARG A 579 -26.37 19.51 3.16
C ARG A 579 -27.51 19.72 2.16
N PRO A 580 -27.24 19.74 0.86
CA PRO A 580 -28.29 19.50 -0.12
C PRO A 580 -28.54 18.00 -0.27
N ASP A 581 -29.81 17.70 -0.48
CA ASP A 581 -30.41 16.39 -0.73
C ASP A 581 -29.74 15.60 -1.84
N SER A 582 -29.55 14.32 -1.56
CA SER A 582 -29.29 13.24 -2.52
C SER A 582 -30.57 12.91 -3.29
N LYS A 583 -30.71 13.46 -4.49
CA LYS A 583 -31.53 12.89 -5.59
C LYS A 583 -30.99 13.47 -6.89
N GLU A 584 -30.30 12.59 -7.65
CA GLU A 584 -30.08 12.57 -9.10
C GLU A 584 -28.70 12.01 -9.41
N LEU A 585 -28.63 10.71 -9.63
CA LEU A 585 -27.66 10.03 -10.49
C LEU A 585 -28.13 8.58 -10.69
N LEU A 586 -29.18 8.49 -11.52
CA LEU A 586 -29.51 7.30 -12.30
C LEU A 586 -29.84 7.80 -13.71
N ALA A 587 -28.83 7.80 -14.55
CA ALA A 587 -28.89 7.64 -15.99
C ALA A 587 -27.48 7.27 -16.49
#